data_cc5ef34d4014a31a8fedc7dc07d814b0
#
_entry.id   cc5ef34d4014a31a8fedc7dc07d814b0
#
_cell.length_a   1.000
_cell.length_b   1.000
_cell.length_c   1.000
_cell.angle_alpha   90.00
_cell.angle_beta   90.00
_cell.angle_gamma   90.00
#
_symmetry.space_group_name_H-M   'P 1'
#
loop_
_entity.id
_entity.type
_entity.pdbx_description
1 polymer ?
#
loop_
_entity_poly.entity_id
_entity_poly.type
_entity_poly.pdbx_seq_one_letter_code
_entity_poly.pdbx_strand_id
1 'polypeptide(L)'
;LPDLTVGAITHPQSNLADFYREMGDLFGVPLRPHNRWGGFKALREAWFAHLESTRRRPVLLIDEAQEMSPAVLSELRLMASAKFDSQSLLCVVLAGDARLPEKLRREELIPLGSRIRTRLATEAASREELLACLQHLTSAAGNASLMSAALMHTLCDHAVGNYRILTTMAAELLAVAAHRDLPQLDEKLYLDVFAPPETVAPRRASARR
;
A
#
# COMPACT_ATOMS: atom_id res chain seq x y z
N LEU A 1 20.00 0.19 -6.37
CA LEU A 1 20.66 0.21 -7.68
C LEU A 1 20.82 1.67 -8.09
N PRO A 2 22.06 2.23 -8.10
CA PRO A 2 22.27 3.68 -8.22
C PRO A 2 21.79 4.28 -9.56
N ASP A 3 21.66 3.47 -10.62
CA ASP A 3 21.27 3.93 -11.95
C ASP A 3 19.80 3.62 -12.28
N LEU A 4 18.98 3.26 -11.29
CA LEU A 4 17.55 3.00 -11.49
C LEU A 4 16.74 4.21 -11.04
N THR A 5 16.12 4.90 -11.98
CA THR A 5 15.17 5.96 -11.67
C THR A 5 13.81 5.35 -11.31
N VAL A 6 13.36 5.58 -10.09
CA VAL A 6 12.07 5.10 -9.58
C VAL A 6 11.23 6.29 -9.15
N GLY A 7 10.05 6.42 -9.75
CA GLY A 7 9.00 7.32 -9.29
C GLY A 7 7.93 6.52 -8.52
N ALA A 8 7.37 7.08 -7.46
CA ALA A 8 6.28 6.46 -6.71
C ALA A 8 5.13 7.44 -6.52
N ILE A 9 3.93 7.04 -6.93
CA ILE A 9 2.68 7.76 -6.71
C ILE A 9 1.93 7.03 -5.60
N THR A 10 1.77 7.69 -4.46
CA THR A 10 1.04 7.17 -3.29
C THR A 10 -0.37 7.74 -3.18
N HIS A 11 -0.66 8.82 -3.91
CA HIS A 11 -1.97 9.46 -3.97
C HIS A 11 -2.37 9.57 -5.44
N PRO A 12 -3.10 8.58 -5.97
CA PRO A 12 -3.42 8.52 -7.39
C PRO A 12 -4.25 9.72 -7.84
N GLN A 13 -3.83 10.34 -8.93
CA GLN A 13 -4.48 11.52 -9.47
C GLN A 13 -5.73 11.14 -10.29
N SER A 14 -6.80 11.90 -10.12
CA SER A 14 -8.07 11.68 -10.82
C SER A 14 -8.12 12.36 -12.21
N ASN A 15 -7.32 13.39 -12.42
CA ASN A 15 -7.27 14.13 -13.68
C ASN A 15 -5.89 14.12 -14.33
N LEU A 16 -5.86 14.35 -15.65
CA LEU A 16 -4.63 14.29 -16.44
C LEU A 16 -3.66 15.44 -16.13
N ALA A 17 -4.13 16.62 -15.75
CA ALA A 17 -3.26 17.77 -15.51
C ALA A 17 -2.41 17.56 -14.26
N ASP A 18 -3.05 17.08 -13.18
CA ASP A 18 -2.36 16.78 -11.93
C ASP A 18 -1.44 15.56 -12.09
N PHE A 19 -1.88 14.56 -12.85
CA PHE A 19 -1.05 13.39 -13.18
C PHE A 19 0.24 13.82 -13.91
N TYR A 20 0.16 14.71 -14.91
CA TYR A 20 1.36 15.20 -15.60
C TYR A 20 2.25 16.03 -14.69
N ARG A 21 1.69 16.83 -13.79
CA ARG A 21 2.47 17.59 -12.79
C ARG A 21 3.27 16.63 -11.90
N GLU A 22 2.61 15.65 -11.33
CA GLU A 22 3.23 14.59 -10.51
C GLU A 22 4.35 13.86 -11.26
N MET A 23 4.08 13.46 -12.51
CA MET A 23 5.08 12.79 -13.35
C MET A 23 6.28 13.69 -13.65
N GLY A 24 6.06 14.99 -13.84
CA GLY A 24 7.13 15.96 -14.03
C GLY A 24 8.04 16.07 -12.80
N ASP A 25 7.43 16.17 -11.64
CA ASP A 25 8.15 16.26 -10.36
C ASP A 25 8.93 14.97 -10.06
N LEU A 26 8.30 13.81 -10.25
CA LEU A 26 8.93 12.51 -10.01
C LEU A 26 10.14 12.22 -10.91
N PHE A 27 10.10 12.63 -12.16
CA PHE A 27 11.16 12.36 -13.12
C PHE A 27 12.06 13.57 -13.41
N GLY A 28 11.89 14.67 -12.68
CA GLY A 28 12.70 15.88 -12.82
C GLY A 28 12.54 16.56 -14.17
N VAL A 29 11.36 16.42 -14.82
CA VAL A 29 11.05 17.02 -16.13
C VAL A 29 10.16 18.23 -15.93
N PRO A 30 10.62 19.45 -16.23
CA PRO A 30 9.81 20.66 -16.08
C PRO A 30 8.64 20.65 -17.08
N LEU A 31 7.43 20.50 -16.56
CA LEU A 31 6.21 20.46 -17.37
C LEU A 31 5.35 21.71 -17.17
N ARG A 32 4.72 22.17 -18.25
CA ARG A 32 3.72 23.25 -18.19
C ARG A 32 2.34 22.64 -17.96
N PRO A 33 1.60 23.04 -16.90
CA PRO A 33 0.37 22.36 -16.44
C PRO A 33 -0.71 22.15 -17.51
N HIS A 34 -0.82 23.05 -18.50
CA HIS A 34 -1.87 23.00 -19.51
C HIS A 34 -1.41 22.46 -20.86
N ASN A 35 -0.17 21.99 -20.98
CA ASN A 35 0.37 21.45 -22.21
C ASN A 35 0.58 19.93 -22.12
N ARG A 36 -0.53 19.18 -22.19
CA ARG A 36 -0.51 17.71 -22.20
C ARG A 36 0.41 17.14 -23.28
N TRP A 37 0.33 17.66 -24.48
CA TRP A 37 1.16 17.20 -25.60
C TRP A 37 2.65 17.43 -25.34
N GLY A 38 3.01 18.62 -24.90
CA GLY A 38 4.40 18.93 -24.55
C GLY A 38 4.89 18.08 -23.38
N GLY A 39 4.06 17.84 -22.36
CA GLY A 39 4.37 16.97 -21.23
C GLY A 39 4.60 15.53 -21.65
N PHE A 40 3.70 14.98 -22.44
CA PHE A 40 3.84 13.64 -23.03
C PHE A 40 5.16 13.48 -23.79
N LYS A 41 5.48 14.44 -24.66
CA LYS A 41 6.71 14.40 -25.44
C LYS A 41 7.95 14.49 -24.55
N ALA A 42 8.01 15.48 -23.65
CA ALA A 42 9.15 15.72 -22.78
C ALA A 42 9.47 14.52 -21.85
N LEU A 43 8.46 13.91 -21.24
CA LEU A 43 8.65 12.70 -20.41
C LEU A 43 9.21 11.54 -21.24
N ARG A 44 8.67 11.29 -22.40
CA ARG A 44 9.13 10.21 -23.27
C ARG A 44 10.56 10.43 -23.77
N GLU A 45 10.93 11.65 -24.11
CA GLU A 45 12.30 12.01 -24.48
C GLU A 45 13.27 11.79 -23.31
N ALA A 46 12.91 12.20 -22.11
CA ALA A 46 13.70 11.96 -20.90
C ALA A 46 13.90 10.47 -20.63
N TRP A 47 12.83 9.65 -20.70
CA TRP A 47 12.93 8.21 -20.51
C TRP A 47 13.71 7.51 -21.63
N PHE A 48 13.60 7.99 -22.85
CA PHE A 48 14.36 7.47 -23.97
C PHE A 48 15.88 7.73 -23.78
N ALA A 49 16.24 8.97 -23.43
CA ALA A 49 17.62 9.34 -23.13
C ALA A 49 18.17 8.53 -21.94
N HIS A 50 17.36 8.35 -20.87
CA HIS A 50 17.74 7.52 -19.74
C HIS A 50 17.98 6.06 -20.16
N LEU A 51 17.10 5.47 -20.98
CA LEU A 51 17.24 4.10 -21.47
C LEU A 51 18.49 3.93 -22.35
N GLU A 52 18.82 4.92 -23.19
CA GLU A 52 20.02 4.90 -24.03
C GLU A 52 21.30 4.95 -23.19
N SER A 53 21.35 5.81 -22.16
CA SER A 53 22.52 6.01 -21.33
C SER A 53 22.77 4.87 -20.32
N THR A 54 21.70 4.35 -19.71
CA THR A 54 21.82 3.38 -18.62
C THR A 54 21.52 1.94 -19.02
N ARG A 55 20.87 1.74 -20.16
CA ARG A 55 20.29 0.44 -20.58
C ARG A 55 19.24 -0.11 -19.60
N ARG A 56 18.73 0.72 -18.70
CA ARG A 56 17.70 0.39 -17.70
C ARG A 56 16.46 1.22 -17.93
N ARG A 57 15.29 0.60 -17.75
CA ARG A 57 14.03 1.33 -17.82
C ARG A 57 13.78 2.04 -16.50
N PRO A 58 13.32 3.29 -16.52
CA PRO A 58 12.74 3.91 -15.33
C PRO A 58 11.52 3.11 -14.88
N VAL A 59 11.23 3.16 -13.59
CA VAL A 59 10.13 2.43 -12.95
C VAL A 59 9.16 3.43 -12.36
N LEU A 60 7.88 3.22 -12.55
CA LEU A 60 6.80 3.93 -11.90
C LEU A 60 6.00 2.96 -11.04
N LEU A 61 5.98 3.20 -9.74
CA LEU A 61 5.16 2.49 -8.79
C LEU A 61 3.91 3.33 -8.51
N ILE A 62 2.74 2.74 -8.62
CA ILE A 62 1.47 3.41 -8.32
C ILE A 62 0.74 2.59 -7.28
N ASP A 63 0.59 3.15 -6.10
CA ASP A 63 -0.23 2.58 -5.04
C ASP A 63 -1.69 3.02 -5.18
N GLU A 64 -2.64 2.25 -4.64
CA GLU A 64 -4.08 2.51 -4.74
C GLU A 64 -4.57 2.77 -6.19
N ALA A 65 -3.99 2.06 -7.17
CA ALA A 65 -4.25 2.30 -8.60
C ALA A 65 -5.73 2.12 -9.00
N GLN A 66 -6.55 1.44 -8.18
CA GLN A 66 -8.00 1.38 -8.39
C GLN A 66 -8.69 2.75 -8.26
N GLU A 67 -8.06 3.73 -7.59
CA GLU A 67 -8.60 5.08 -7.46
C GLU A 67 -8.31 5.97 -8.69
N MET A 68 -7.34 5.60 -9.55
CA MET A 68 -7.04 6.37 -10.76
C MET A 68 -8.21 6.37 -11.74
N SER A 69 -8.43 7.50 -12.42
CA SER A 69 -9.44 7.55 -13.48
C SER A 69 -9.03 6.71 -14.69
N PRO A 70 -10.00 6.16 -15.45
CA PRO A 70 -9.71 5.41 -16.67
C PRO A 70 -8.91 6.22 -17.70
N ALA A 71 -9.14 7.53 -17.78
CA ALA A 71 -8.41 8.40 -18.68
C ALA A 71 -6.90 8.45 -18.35
N VAL A 72 -6.55 8.53 -17.06
CA VAL A 72 -5.15 8.53 -16.63
C VAL A 72 -4.50 7.17 -16.85
N LEU A 73 -5.20 6.06 -16.55
CA LEU A 73 -4.70 4.71 -16.83
C LEU A 73 -4.47 4.48 -18.33
N SER A 74 -5.35 4.99 -19.18
CA SER A 74 -5.19 4.92 -20.64
C SER A 74 -3.99 5.75 -21.13
N GLU A 75 -3.77 6.91 -20.53
CA GLU A 75 -2.61 7.76 -20.82
C GLU A 75 -1.29 7.08 -20.45
N LEU A 76 -1.22 6.44 -19.27
CA LEU A 76 -0.07 5.64 -18.87
C LEU A 76 0.31 4.57 -19.90
N ARG A 77 -0.69 3.90 -20.47
CA ARG A 77 -0.47 2.91 -21.53
C ARG A 77 0.21 3.53 -22.74
N LEU A 78 -0.26 4.71 -23.16
CA LEU A 78 0.29 5.40 -24.32
C LEU A 78 1.71 5.93 -24.07
N MET A 79 2.00 6.37 -22.86
CA MET A 79 3.30 6.92 -22.48
C MET A 79 4.38 5.83 -22.32
N ALA A 80 3.98 4.65 -21.80
CA ALA A 80 4.92 3.58 -21.45
C ALA A 80 5.56 2.89 -22.64
N SER A 81 5.05 3.08 -23.86
CA SER A 81 5.51 2.38 -25.06
C SER A 81 5.84 3.30 -26.22
N ALA A 82 6.67 2.81 -27.15
CA ALA A 82 7.06 3.49 -28.38
C ALA A 82 7.05 2.53 -29.56
N LYS A 83 7.20 3.06 -30.78
CA LYS A 83 7.35 2.30 -32.02
C LYS A 83 6.26 1.22 -32.18
N PHE A 84 4.99 1.63 -32.11
CA PHE A 84 3.84 0.71 -32.20
C PHE A 84 3.91 -0.44 -31.17
N ASP A 85 4.19 -0.11 -29.90
CA ASP A 85 4.32 -1.04 -28.77
C ASP A 85 5.52 -2.03 -28.86
N SER A 86 6.40 -1.87 -29.83
CA SER A 86 7.59 -2.75 -29.95
C SER A 86 8.71 -2.39 -28.96
N GLN A 87 8.66 -1.19 -28.37
CA GLN A 87 9.64 -0.72 -27.40
C GLN A 87 8.93 -0.20 -26.14
N SER A 88 9.29 -0.76 -24.98
CA SER A 88 8.83 -0.27 -23.68
C SER A 88 9.81 0.78 -23.14
N LEU A 89 9.31 1.97 -22.80
CA LEU A 89 10.11 3.08 -22.26
C LEU A 89 10.06 3.13 -20.73
N LEU A 90 8.97 2.68 -20.12
CA LEU A 90 8.70 2.75 -18.69
C LEU A 90 8.23 1.39 -18.20
N CYS A 91 8.73 0.97 -17.05
CA CYS A 91 8.16 -0.15 -16.31
C CYS A 91 7.12 0.39 -15.33
N VAL A 92 5.87 -0.04 -15.44
CA VAL A 92 4.79 0.39 -14.55
C VAL A 92 4.36 -0.76 -13.67
N VAL A 93 4.31 -0.51 -12.36
CA VAL A 93 3.77 -1.42 -11.35
C VAL A 93 2.53 -0.77 -10.75
N LEU A 94 1.39 -1.42 -10.91
CA LEU A 94 0.13 -1.01 -10.33
C LEU A 94 -0.15 -1.87 -9.10
N ALA A 95 -0.19 -1.25 -7.93
CA ALA A 95 -0.64 -1.88 -6.69
C ALA A 95 -2.04 -1.38 -6.35
N GLY A 96 -2.84 -2.22 -5.75
CA GLY A 96 -4.21 -1.87 -5.36
C GLY A 96 -4.97 -3.05 -4.79
N ASP A 97 -6.19 -2.81 -4.37
CA ASP A 97 -7.07 -3.82 -3.79
C ASP A 97 -7.81 -4.67 -4.85
N ALA A 98 -8.74 -5.52 -4.39
CA ALA A 98 -9.51 -6.42 -5.24
C ALA A 98 -10.35 -5.70 -6.33
N ARG A 99 -10.59 -4.39 -6.21
CA ARG A 99 -11.29 -3.58 -7.22
C ARG A 99 -10.42 -3.32 -8.46
N LEU A 100 -9.08 -3.35 -8.33
CA LEU A 100 -8.17 -3.08 -9.44
C LEU A 100 -8.30 -4.09 -10.59
N PRO A 101 -8.30 -5.41 -10.36
CA PRO A 101 -8.54 -6.39 -11.42
C PRO A 101 -9.90 -6.23 -12.10
N GLU A 102 -10.96 -5.90 -11.35
CA GLU A 102 -12.29 -5.65 -11.91
C GLU A 102 -12.31 -4.39 -12.79
N LYS A 103 -11.67 -3.32 -12.33
CA LYS A 103 -11.52 -2.09 -13.09
C LYS A 103 -10.81 -2.31 -14.42
N LEU A 104 -9.74 -3.11 -14.43
CA LEU A 104 -8.97 -3.43 -15.64
C LEU A 104 -9.73 -4.31 -16.65
N ARG A 105 -10.86 -4.91 -16.27
CA ARG A 105 -11.76 -5.66 -17.18
C ARG A 105 -12.77 -4.77 -17.90
N ARG A 106 -12.91 -3.51 -17.52
CA ARG A 106 -13.82 -2.58 -18.21
C ARG A 106 -13.37 -2.37 -19.65
N GLU A 107 -14.31 -2.27 -20.58
CA GLU A 107 -14.07 -2.19 -22.02
C GLU A 107 -13.00 -1.14 -22.39
N GLU A 108 -13.08 0.03 -21.78
CA GLU A 108 -12.14 1.15 -21.98
C GLU A 108 -10.71 0.85 -21.53
N LEU A 109 -10.51 -0.11 -20.60
CA LEU A 109 -9.21 -0.48 -20.03
C LEU A 109 -8.69 -1.85 -20.50
N ILE A 110 -9.44 -2.60 -21.31
CA ILE A 110 -8.98 -3.85 -21.90
C ILE A 110 -7.61 -3.69 -22.60
N PRO A 111 -7.36 -2.60 -23.37
CA PRO A 111 -6.06 -2.41 -24.01
C PRO A 111 -4.90 -2.24 -23.04
N LEU A 112 -5.12 -1.74 -21.81
CA LEU A 112 -4.14 -1.70 -20.75
C LEU A 112 -4.01 -3.07 -20.09
N GLY A 113 -5.13 -3.67 -19.69
CA GLY A 113 -5.17 -4.96 -19.02
C GLY A 113 -4.48 -6.08 -19.80
N SER A 114 -4.58 -6.07 -21.14
CA SER A 114 -3.92 -7.05 -22.03
C SER A 114 -2.40 -6.90 -22.09
N ARG A 115 -1.84 -5.77 -21.66
CA ARG A 115 -0.39 -5.53 -21.61
C ARG A 115 0.26 -5.88 -20.28
N ILE A 116 -0.54 -6.18 -19.26
CA ILE A 116 -0.03 -6.59 -17.95
C ILE A 116 0.50 -8.02 -18.06
N ARG A 117 1.81 -8.15 -17.97
CA ARG A 117 2.51 -9.44 -18.11
C ARG A 117 2.52 -10.26 -16.84
N THR A 118 2.67 -9.61 -15.70
CA THR A 118 2.78 -10.26 -14.40
C THR A 118 1.66 -9.76 -13.50
N ARG A 119 0.96 -10.69 -12.88
CA ARG A 119 -0.07 -10.40 -11.88
C ARG A 119 0.28 -11.17 -10.63
N LEU A 120 0.39 -10.45 -9.53
CA LEU A 120 0.63 -11.00 -8.21
C LEU A 120 -0.60 -10.67 -7.35
N ALA A 121 -1.07 -11.64 -6.62
CA ALA A 121 -2.09 -11.46 -5.60
C ALA A 121 -1.51 -11.87 -4.25
N THR A 122 -1.69 -11.04 -3.24
CA THR A 122 -1.38 -11.39 -1.86
C THR A 122 -2.64 -11.94 -1.22
N GLU A 123 -2.51 -13.06 -0.53
CA GLU A 123 -3.58 -13.67 0.25
C GLU A 123 -3.46 -13.22 1.71
N ALA A 124 -4.53 -13.40 2.47
CA ALA A 124 -4.50 -13.22 3.90
C ALA A 124 -3.49 -14.21 4.52
N ALA A 125 -2.69 -13.75 5.46
CA ALA A 125 -1.72 -14.60 6.14
C ALA A 125 -2.41 -15.69 6.95
N SER A 126 -1.81 -16.87 7.00
CA SER A 126 -2.24 -17.91 7.91
C SER A 126 -1.96 -17.51 9.38
N ARG A 127 -2.61 -18.22 10.31
CA ARG A 127 -2.37 -17.99 11.74
C ARG A 127 -0.92 -18.26 12.12
N GLU A 128 -0.31 -19.27 11.51
CA GLU A 128 1.10 -19.65 11.73
C GLU A 128 2.06 -18.57 11.22
N GLU A 129 1.78 -17.97 10.07
CA GLU A 129 2.58 -16.88 9.51
C GLU A 129 2.49 -15.62 10.38
N LEU A 130 1.29 -15.28 10.88
CA LEU A 130 1.11 -14.17 11.82
C LEU A 130 1.88 -14.42 13.14
N LEU A 131 1.82 -15.63 13.67
CA LEU A 131 2.55 -16.02 14.88
C LEU A 131 4.07 -15.92 14.67
N ALA A 132 4.57 -16.46 13.55
CA ALA A 132 5.98 -16.36 13.20
C ALA A 132 6.44 -14.89 13.04
N CYS A 133 5.58 -14.02 12.50
CA CYS A 133 5.84 -12.59 12.42
C CYS A 133 6.03 -11.96 13.81
N LEU A 134 5.12 -12.20 14.76
CA LEU A 134 5.24 -11.68 16.14
C LEU A 134 6.49 -12.20 16.84
N GLN A 135 6.78 -13.49 16.72
CA GLN A 135 7.97 -14.11 17.30
C GLN A 135 9.25 -13.51 16.72
N HIS A 136 9.27 -13.27 15.41
CA HIS A 136 10.39 -12.61 14.74
C HIS A 136 10.57 -11.18 15.24
N LEU A 137 9.50 -10.38 15.31
CA LEU A 137 9.56 -8.98 15.74
C LEU A 137 10.01 -8.86 17.21
N THR A 138 9.48 -9.67 18.12
CA THR A 138 9.88 -9.65 19.53
C THR A 138 11.33 -10.11 19.73
N SER A 139 11.78 -11.12 18.98
CA SER A 139 13.16 -11.61 19.01
C SER A 139 14.12 -10.56 18.43
N ALA A 140 13.79 -9.93 17.30
CA ALA A 140 14.59 -8.89 16.68
C ALA A 140 14.70 -7.63 17.55
N ALA A 141 13.66 -7.33 18.35
CA ALA A 141 13.69 -6.26 19.36
C ALA A 141 14.50 -6.63 20.63
N GLY A 142 15.04 -7.86 20.72
CA GLY A 142 15.89 -8.30 21.82
C GLY A 142 15.14 -8.89 23.01
N ASN A 143 13.83 -9.06 22.95
CA ASN A 143 13.04 -9.68 24.03
C ASN A 143 11.98 -10.65 23.48
N ALA A 144 12.38 -11.90 23.23
CA ALA A 144 11.49 -12.94 22.74
C ALA A 144 10.38 -13.34 23.74
N SER A 145 10.55 -13.03 25.02
CA SER A 145 9.57 -13.33 26.08
C SER A 145 8.66 -12.15 26.43
N LEU A 146 8.72 -11.06 25.67
CA LEU A 146 7.96 -9.84 25.93
C LEU A 146 6.45 -10.07 25.92
N MET A 147 5.95 -10.92 25.03
CA MET A 147 4.55 -11.29 24.94
C MET A 147 4.34 -12.74 25.38
N SER A 148 3.30 -13.01 26.16
CA SER A 148 2.90 -14.37 26.47
C SER A 148 2.43 -15.12 25.21
N ALA A 149 2.62 -16.44 25.16
CA ALA A 149 2.15 -17.25 24.05
C ALA A 149 0.63 -17.12 23.84
N ALA A 150 -0.13 -17.07 24.93
CA ALA A 150 -1.57 -16.88 24.90
C ALA A 150 -1.95 -15.55 24.23
N LEU A 151 -1.30 -14.45 24.60
CA LEU A 151 -1.51 -13.15 23.95
C LEU A 151 -1.17 -13.19 22.46
N MET A 152 -0.04 -13.78 22.06
CA MET A 152 0.33 -13.90 20.66
C MET A 152 -0.76 -14.63 19.86
N HIS A 153 -1.31 -15.70 20.40
CA HIS A 153 -2.42 -16.42 19.75
C HIS A 153 -3.68 -15.57 19.63
N THR A 154 -4.05 -14.86 20.70
CA THR A 154 -5.20 -13.95 20.70
C THR A 154 -5.05 -12.86 19.63
N LEU A 155 -3.88 -12.23 19.53
CA LEU A 155 -3.61 -11.22 18.50
C LEU A 155 -3.72 -11.80 17.10
N CYS A 156 -3.20 -13.01 16.85
CA CYS A 156 -3.31 -13.66 15.54
C CYS A 156 -4.77 -13.97 15.18
N ASP A 157 -5.59 -14.41 16.13
CA ASP A 157 -7.00 -14.71 15.90
C ASP A 157 -7.79 -13.45 15.55
N HIS A 158 -7.50 -12.32 16.20
CA HIS A 158 -8.16 -11.04 15.92
C HIS A 158 -7.60 -10.30 14.69
N ALA A 159 -6.39 -10.60 14.28
CA ALA A 159 -5.80 -9.99 13.08
C ALA A 159 -6.39 -10.51 11.76
N VAL A 160 -7.05 -11.68 11.78
CA VAL A 160 -7.76 -12.28 10.63
C VAL A 160 -6.89 -12.27 9.35
N GLY A 161 -5.63 -12.68 9.46
CA GLY A 161 -4.70 -12.74 8.33
C GLY A 161 -4.09 -11.40 7.90
N ASN A 162 -4.33 -10.30 8.63
CA ASN A 162 -3.85 -8.98 8.27
C ASN A 162 -2.68 -8.53 9.16
N TYR A 163 -1.47 -8.47 8.58
CA TYR A 163 -0.27 -8.02 9.28
C TYR A 163 -0.38 -6.60 9.84
N ARG A 164 -1.07 -5.68 9.15
CA ARG A 164 -1.24 -4.30 9.63
C ARG A 164 -2.09 -4.27 10.90
N ILE A 165 -3.20 -5.02 10.95
CA ILE A 165 -4.03 -5.13 12.14
C ILE A 165 -3.22 -5.74 13.29
N LEU A 166 -2.48 -6.83 13.02
CA LEU A 166 -1.62 -7.49 13.99
C LEU A 166 -0.61 -6.53 14.62
N THR A 167 0.14 -5.82 13.78
CA THR A 167 1.19 -4.91 14.25
C THR A 167 0.62 -3.67 14.92
N THR A 168 -0.55 -3.17 14.50
CA THR A 168 -1.22 -2.04 15.16
C THR A 168 -1.69 -2.43 16.56
N MET A 169 -2.37 -3.57 16.73
CA MET A 169 -2.77 -4.07 18.05
C MET A 169 -1.55 -4.29 18.95
N ALA A 170 -0.49 -4.91 18.42
CA ALA A 170 0.73 -5.11 19.17
C ALA A 170 1.37 -3.79 19.62
N ALA A 171 1.41 -2.77 18.74
CA ALA A 171 1.97 -1.46 19.06
C ALA A 171 1.15 -0.73 20.14
N GLU A 172 -0.18 -0.81 20.12
CA GLU A 172 -1.06 -0.25 21.14
C GLU A 172 -0.81 -0.89 22.50
N LEU A 173 -0.71 -2.24 22.55
CA LEU A 173 -0.40 -2.95 23.80
C LEU A 173 0.99 -2.59 24.33
N LEU A 174 1.98 -2.48 23.44
CA LEU A 174 3.34 -2.05 23.81
C LEU A 174 3.35 -0.65 24.41
N ALA A 175 2.62 0.30 23.82
CA ALA A 175 2.52 1.66 24.32
C ALA A 175 1.90 1.70 25.74
N VAL A 176 0.82 0.94 25.98
CA VAL A 176 0.19 0.85 27.30
C VAL A 176 1.11 0.15 28.30
N ALA A 177 1.78 -0.95 27.91
CA ALA A 177 2.71 -1.65 28.77
C ALA A 177 3.90 -0.78 29.19
N ALA A 178 4.47 -0.04 28.26
CA ALA A 178 5.54 0.92 28.54
C ALA A 178 5.09 2.03 29.50
N HIS A 179 3.86 2.54 29.34
CA HIS A 179 3.31 3.56 30.25
C HIS A 179 3.00 3.02 31.65
N ARG A 180 2.73 1.72 31.77
CA ARG A 180 2.44 1.06 33.05
C ARG A 180 3.66 0.33 33.64
N ASP A 181 4.83 0.43 33.03
CA ASP A 181 6.07 -0.29 33.42
C ASP A 181 5.87 -1.82 33.56
N LEU A 182 5.09 -2.42 32.65
CA LEU A 182 4.82 -3.86 32.68
C LEU A 182 5.99 -4.65 32.06
N PRO A 183 6.52 -5.66 32.75
CA PRO A 183 7.66 -6.45 32.24
C PRO A 183 7.28 -7.42 31.13
N GLN A 184 6.01 -7.76 31.03
CA GLN A 184 5.47 -8.70 30.03
C GLN A 184 4.04 -8.31 29.67
N LEU A 185 3.67 -8.53 28.41
CA LEU A 185 2.33 -8.35 27.90
C LEU A 185 1.58 -9.70 27.94
N ASP A 186 0.37 -9.68 28.47
CA ASP A 186 -0.51 -10.85 28.61
C ASP A 186 -1.91 -10.60 28.06
N GLU A 187 -2.75 -11.62 28.05
CA GLU A 187 -4.15 -11.52 27.59
C GLU A 187 -5.00 -10.57 28.43
N LYS A 188 -4.65 -10.40 29.72
CA LYS A 188 -5.38 -9.49 30.59
C LYS A 188 -5.20 -8.05 30.11
N LEU A 189 -3.97 -7.68 29.72
CA LEU A 189 -3.71 -6.39 29.13
C LEU A 189 -4.50 -6.20 27.83
N TYR A 190 -4.61 -7.24 26.99
CA TYR A 190 -5.43 -7.19 25.78
C TYR A 190 -6.90 -6.87 26.08
N LEU A 191 -7.49 -7.57 27.06
CA LEU A 191 -8.86 -7.32 27.46
C LEU A 191 -9.04 -5.93 28.05
N ASP A 192 -8.09 -5.46 28.85
CA ASP A 192 -8.13 -4.10 29.40
C ASP A 192 -8.14 -3.00 28.33
N VAL A 193 -7.40 -3.21 27.23
CA VAL A 193 -7.22 -2.21 26.16
C VAL A 193 -8.34 -2.29 25.13
N PHE A 194 -8.75 -3.49 24.73
CA PHE A 194 -9.67 -3.71 23.60
C PHE A 194 -11.07 -4.19 24.01
N ALA A 195 -11.33 -4.44 25.30
CA ALA A 195 -12.69 -4.75 25.72
C ALA A 195 -13.61 -3.56 25.44
N PRO A 196 -14.82 -3.79 24.91
CA PRO A 196 -15.80 -2.72 24.78
C PRO A 196 -16.10 -2.15 26.17
N PRO A 197 -16.25 -0.81 26.32
CA PRO A 197 -16.58 -0.23 27.60
C PRO A 197 -17.85 -0.89 28.13
N GLU A 198 -17.82 -1.37 29.37
CA GLU A 198 -19.00 -1.94 30.01
C GLU A 198 -20.14 -0.94 29.90
N THR A 199 -21.21 -1.32 29.20
CA THR A 199 -22.46 -0.57 29.21
C THR A 199 -23.00 -0.59 30.62
N VAL A 200 -22.71 0.45 31.38
CA VAL A 200 -23.31 0.65 32.69
C VAL A 200 -24.83 0.68 32.47
N ALA A 201 -25.48 -0.43 32.81
CA ALA A 201 -26.93 -0.51 32.78
C ALA A 201 -27.51 0.62 33.62
N PRO A 202 -28.49 1.40 33.12
CA PRO A 202 -29.03 2.50 33.86
C PRO A 202 -29.63 1.97 35.17
N ARG A 203 -29.12 2.45 36.31
CA ARG A 203 -29.66 2.16 37.62
C ARG A 203 -31.14 2.49 37.60
N ARG A 204 -32.00 1.49 37.67
CA ARG A 204 -33.43 1.68 37.88
C ARG A 204 -33.61 2.50 39.15
N ALA A 205 -34.05 3.74 39.02
CA ALA A 205 -34.49 4.54 40.13
C ALA A 205 -35.67 3.82 40.81
N SER A 206 -35.44 3.34 42.03
CA SER A 206 -36.51 2.78 42.83
C SER A 206 -37.47 3.90 43.17
N ALA A 207 -38.64 3.89 42.53
CA ALA A 207 -39.76 4.73 42.96
C ALA A 207 -40.18 4.31 44.37
N ARG A 208 -39.89 5.14 45.37
CA ARG A 208 -40.55 5.04 46.67
C ARG A 208 -41.96 5.64 46.54
N ARG A 209 -42.96 4.85 46.82
CA ARG A 209 -44.28 5.28 47.24
C ARG A 209 -44.24 5.80 48.69
#